data_a1d67df7e259e20c426f9147610565b0
#
_entry.id   a1d67df7e259e20c426f9147610565b0
#
_cell.length_a   1.000
_cell.length_b   1.000
_cell.length_c   1.000
_cell.angle_alpha   90.00
_cell.angle_beta   90.00
_cell.angle_gamma   90.00
#
_symmetry.space_group_name_H-M   'P 1'
#
loop_
_entity.id
_entity.type
_entity.pdbx_description
1 polymer ?
#
loop_
_entity_poly.entity_id
_entity_poly.type
_entity_poly.pdbx_seq_one_letter_code
_entity_poly.pdbx_strand_id
1 'polypeptide(L)'
;MTDAPTEGEGPVIRDKRRIDPSTGELRPEAAQPAASGQAPADPVEEELAQLVSDDIQKLLDERTSDLQRVQAEFTNYRRRVERDRQAVGEQALASVLIGLLPVLDDIERAREHGEVEGGFKLVADGLETTLTKLGLERFGTAGEPFDPNVHEALTHALSPDVNEPSCGQVYQPGYRVGDRVLRPARVGVVEPGEPDAPSPE
;
A
#
# COMPACT_ATOMS: atom_id res chain seq x y z
N MET A 1 82.06 17.14 -18.95
CA MET A 1 81.11 16.60 -19.95
C MET A 1 80.11 15.80 -19.22
N THR A 2 79.01 16.46 -18.88
CA THR A 2 77.89 15.80 -18.15
C THR A 2 76.60 16.30 -18.81
N ASP A 3 75.97 15.41 -19.51
CA ASP A 3 74.80 15.62 -20.31
C ASP A 3 73.54 15.68 -19.30
N ALA A 4 72.76 16.74 -19.40
CA ALA A 4 71.56 16.93 -18.60
C ALA A 4 70.37 16.31 -19.33
N PRO A 5 69.47 15.56 -18.65
CA PRO A 5 68.29 15.00 -19.28
C PRO A 5 67.21 16.08 -19.49
N THR A 6 66.72 16.13 -20.72
CA THR A 6 65.60 16.92 -21.20
C THR A 6 64.34 16.60 -20.37
N GLU A 7 63.72 17.61 -19.77
CA GLU A 7 62.38 17.50 -19.10
C GLU A 7 61.33 17.11 -20.13
N GLY A 8 60.64 15.99 -19.85
CA GLY A 8 59.59 15.52 -20.67
C GLY A 8 58.33 16.38 -20.49
N GLU A 9 57.80 16.89 -21.59
CA GLU A 9 56.45 17.52 -21.63
C GLU A 9 55.38 16.56 -21.10
N GLY A 10 54.81 16.91 -19.95
CA GLY A 10 53.66 16.21 -19.40
C GLY A 10 52.43 16.37 -20.29
N PRO A 11 51.43 15.51 -20.18
CA PRO A 11 50.23 15.57 -21.00
C PRO A 11 49.51 16.90 -20.80
N VAL A 12 49.31 17.67 -21.89
CA VAL A 12 48.55 18.93 -21.89
C VAL A 12 47.05 18.61 -21.71
N ILE A 13 46.53 18.74 -20.48
CA ILE A 13 45.14 18.61 -20.19
C ILE A 13 44.41 19.90 -20.60
N ARG A 14 43.67 19.87 -21.73
CA ARG A 14 42.80 20.98 -22.14
C ARG A 14 41.49 20.90 -21.38
N ASP A 15 41.33 21.80 -20.39
CA ASP A 15 40.05 21.96 -19.68
C ASP A 15 38.99 22.62 -20.59
N LYS A 16 37.96 21.89 -20.94
CA LYS A 16 36.85 22.32 -21.80
C LYS A 16 35.70 22.97 -21.03
N ARG A 17 35.85 23.25 -19.74
CA ARG A 17 34.81 23.90 -18.95
C ARG A 17 34.61 25.34 -19.37
N ARG A 18 33.35 25.74 -19.60
CA ARG A 18 32.98 27.09 -19.99
C ARG A 18 33.02 28.11 -18.83
N ILE A 19 33.07 27.64 -17.60
CA ILE A 19 33.11 28.46 -16.38
C ILE A 19 34.45 28.25 -15.70
N ASP A 20 35.13 29.32 -15.32
CA ASP A 20 36.35 29.27 -14.54
C ASP A 20 36.03 28.82 -13.10
N PRO A 21 36.60 27.71 -12.60
CA PRO A 21 36.31 27.20 -11.28
C PRO A 21 36.76 28.07 -10.12
N SER A 22 37.64 29.06 -10.37
CA SER A 22 38.16 29.94 -9.33
C SER A 22 37.44 31.28 -9.25
N THR A 23 36.91 31.79 -10.34
CA THR A 23 36.22 33.12 -10.40
C THR A 23 34.72 33.01 -10.62
N GLY A 24 34.21 31.84 -11.10
CA GLY A 24 32.79 31.65 -11.42
C GLY A 24 32.33 32.40 -12.67
N GLU A 25 33.21 33.05 -13.40
CA GLU A 25 32.89 33.82 -14.61
C GLU A 25 33.01 32.97 -15.87
N LEU A 26 32.21 33.32 -16.90
CA LEU A 26 32.35 32.73 -18.23
C LEU A 26 33.69 33.13 -18.85
N ARG A 27 34.52 32.15 -19.17
CA ARG A 27 35.75 32.40 -19.92
C ARG A 27 35.39 33.05 -21.26
N PRO A 28 36.02 34.17 -21.66
CA PRO A 28 35.86 34.70 -23.01
C PRO A 28 36.25 33.59 -23.99
N GLU A 29 35.32 33.26 -24.86
CA GLU A 29 35.47 32.23 -25.89
C GLU A 29 36.80 32.47 -26.64
N ALA A 30 37.73 31.54 -26.49
CA ALA A 30 38.94 31.57 -27.30
C ALA A 30 38.51 31.58 -28.76
N ALA A 31 38.89 32.62 -29.45
CA ALA A 31 38.52 32.96 -30.83
C ALA A 31 38.25 31.69 -31.66
N GLN A 32 37.04 31.59 -32.16
CA GLN A 32 36.70 30.61 -33.17
C GLN A 32 37.70 30.70 -34.29
N PRO A 33 38.32 29.61 -34.73
CA PRO A 33 39.09 29.65 -35.98
C PRO A 33 38.11 30.13 -37.06
N ALA A 34 38.49 31.18 -37.77
CA ALA A 34 37.74 31.80 -38.84
C ALA A 34 37.09 30.71 -39.70
N ALA A 35 35.79 30.86 -39.93
CA ALA A 35 35.01 30.00 -40.79
C ALA A 35 35.80 29.82 -42.11
N SER A 36 36.45 28.69 -42.24
CA SER A 36 36.89 28.20 -43.54
C SER A 36 35.64 28.06 -44.40
N GLY A 37 35.58 28.82 -45.50
CA GLY A 37 34.45 28.92 -46.38
C GLY A 37 33.85 27.54 -46.66
N GLN A 38 32.61 27.39 -46.33
CA GLN A 38 31.82 26.28 -46.78
C GLN A 38 31.80 26.32 -48.29
N ALA A 39 32.56 25.41 -48.91
CA ALA A 39 32.28 25.05 -50.29
C ALA A 39 30.78 24.67 -50.37
N PRO A 40 30.03 25.01 -51.46
CA PRO A 40 28.65 24.62 -51.58
C PRO A 40 28.62 23.09 -51.44
N ALA A 41 27.92 22.62 -50.40
CA ALA A 41 27.74 21.21 -50.15
C ALA A 41 27.08 20.59 -51.39
N ASP A 42 27.59 19.46 -51.83
CA ASP A 42 26.99 18.72 -52.92
C ASP A 42 25.55 18.39 -52.53
N PRO A 43 24.54 18.69 -53.36
CA PRO A 43 23.13 18.44 -53.00
C PRO A 43 22.88 16.99 -52.59
N VAL A 44 23.70 16.05 -53.04
CA VAL A 44 23.67 14.63 -52.63
C VAL A 44 24.14 14.44 -51.17
N GLU A 45 25.13 15.21 -50.71
CA GLU A 45 25.59 15.14 -49.33
C GLU A 45 24.61 15.76 -48.33
N GLU A 46 23.88 16.83 -48.75
CA GLU A 46 22.81 17.42 -47.90
C GLU A 46 21.61 16.46 -47.81
N GLU A 47 21.18 15.83 -48.89
CA GLU A 47 20.10 14.86 -48.87
C GLU A 47 20.44 13.63 -48.01
N LEU A 48 21.66 13.11 -48.10
CA LEU A 48 22.13 12.01 -47.26
C LEU A 48 22.21 12.41 -45.78
N ALA A 49 22.67 13.62 -45.48
CA ALA A 49 22.74 14.14 -44.11
C ALA A 49 21.30 14.30 -43.50
N GLN A 50 20.32 14.72 -44.31
CA GLN A 50 18.91 14.80 -43.90
C GLN A 50 18.32 13.44 -43.62
N LEU A 51 18.50 12.44 -44.50
CA LEU A 51 18.04 11.07 -44.31
C LEU A 51 18.60 10.45 -43.03
N VAL A 52 19.91 10.62 -42.78
CA VAL A 52 20.55 10.14 -41.54
C VAL A 52 20.00 10.86 -40.31
N SER A 53 19.77 12.17 -40.41
CA SER A 53 19.17 12.98 -39.33
C SER A 53 17.75 12.52 -38.99
N ASP A 54 16.91 12.26 -39.99
CA ASP A 54 15.54 11.79 -39.83
C ASP A 54 15.48 10.39 -39.19
N ASP A 55 16.39 9.50 -39.58
CA ASP A 55 16.46 8.15 -39.00
C ASP A 55 16.95 8.18 -37.54
N ILE A 56 17.91 9.05 -37.23
CA ILE A 56 18.36 9.28 -35.85
C ILE A 56 17.22 9.86 -35.01
N GLN A 57 16.46 10.82 -35.55
CA GLN A 57 15.34 11.43 -34.86
C GLN A 57 14.25 10.40 -34.55
N LYS A 58 13.86 9.56 -35.53
CA LYS A 58 12.92 8.46 -35.32
C LYS A 58 13.40 7.51 -34.23
N LEU A 59 14.68 7.16 -34.23
CA LEU A 59 15.27 6.27 -33.23
C LEU A 59 15.25 6.90 -31.83
N LEU A 60 15.52 8.21 -31.73
CA LEU A 60 15.44 8.96 -30.48
C LEU A 60 14.00 9.01 -29.94
N ASP A 61 13.03 9.27 -30.82
CA ASP A 61 11.61 9.32 -30.46
C ASP A 61 11.10 7.94 -29.99
N GLU A 62 11.50 6.87 -30.67
CA GLU A 62 11.20 5.49 -30.26
C GLU A 62 11.80 5.18 -28.89
N ARG A 63 13.09 5.48 -28.69
CA ARG A 63 13.75 5.23 -27.40
C ARG A 63 13.17 6.08 -26.27
N THR A 64 12.81 7.31 -26.58
CA THR A 64 12.16 8.21 -25.61
C THR A 64 10.79 7.66 -25.21
N SER A 65 9.99 7.20 -26.18
CA SER A 65 8.69 6.57 -25.94
C SER A 65 8.85 5.28 -25.11
N ASP A 66 9.83 4.43 -25.44
CA ASP A 66 10.12 3.21 -24.67
C ASP A 66 10.49 3.52 -23.21
N LEU A 67 11.37 4.53 -23.01
CA LEU A 67 11.75 4.96 -21.66
C LEU A 67 10.54 5.50 -20.86
N GLN A 68 9.68 6.30 -21.48
CA GLN A 68 8.46 6.80 -20.85
C GLN A 68 7.52 5.67 -20.46
N ARG A 69 7.35 4.67 -21.36
CA ARG A 69 6.55 3.48 -21.08
C ARG A 69 7.10 2.70 -19.88
N VAL A 70 8.40 2.38 -19.90
CA VAL A 70 9.07 1.65 -18.80
C VAL A 70 8.97 2.41 -17.47
N GLN A 71 9.13 3.74 -17.51
CA GLN A 71 8.99 4.58 -16.32
C GLN A 71 7.56 4.55 -15.76
N ALA A 72 6.54 4.58 -16.62
CA ALA A 72 5.14 4.45 -16.23
C ALA A 72 4.85 3.07 -15.62
N GLU A 73 5.33 2.00 -16.26
CA GLU A 73 5.19 0.63 -15.76
C GLU A 73 5.88 0.45 -14.40
N PHE A 74 7.10 1.00 -14.24
CA PHE A 74 7.82 0.95 -12.97
C PHE A 74 7.09 1.71 -11.86
N THR A 75 6.51 2.87 -12.17
CA THR A 75 5.72 3.64 -11.22
C THR A 75 4.47 2.87 -10.77
N ASN A 76 3.77 2.24 -11.70
CA ASN A 76 2.62 1.40 -11.41
C ASN A 76 3.01 0.15 -10.59
N TYR A 77 4.15 -0.47 -10.92
CA TYR A 77 4.70 -1.59 -10.17
C TYR A 77 5.00 -1.20 -8.71
N ARG A 78 5.69 -0.08 -8.49
CA ARG A 78 5.98 0.41 -7.13
C ARG A 78 4.71 0.63 -6.31
N ARG A 79 3.68 1.26 -6.89
CA ARG A 79 2.39 1.48 -6.21
C ARG A 79 1.69 0.17 -5.87
N ARG A 80 1.79 -0.83 -6.75
CA ARG A 80 1.23 -2.15 -6.49
C ARG A 80 1.98 -2.86 -5.37
N VAL A 81 3.32 -2.90 -5.42
CA VAL A 81 4.15 -3.52 -4.37
C VAL A 81 3.89 -2.91 -3.00
N GLU A 82 3.72 -1.58 -2.92
CA GLU A 82 3.44 -0.92 -1.64
C GLU A 82 2.08 -1.32 -1.08
N ARG A 83 1.04 -1.37 -1.93
CA ARG A 83 -0.28 -1.87 -1.52
C ARG A 83 -0.24 -3.34 -1.09
N ASP A 84 0.48 -4.17 -1.83
CA ASP A 84 0.62 -5.60 -1.52
C ASP A 84 1.35 -5.80 -0.17
N ARG A 85 2.37 -4.99 0.13
CA ARG A 85 3.06 -5.00 1.44
C ARG A 85 2.12 -4.67 2.60
N GLN A 86 1.31 -3.63 2.43
CA GLN A 86 0.31 -3.25 3.44
C GLN A 86 -0.71 -4.37 3.64
N ALA A 87 -1.26 -4.91 2.56
CA ALA A 87 -2.21 -6.02 2.60
C ALA A 87 -1.63 -7.27 3.28
N VAL A 88 -0.35 -7.60 3.03
CA VAL A 88 0.34 -8.71 3.71
C VAL A 88 0.46 -8.46 5.22
N GLY A 89 0.79 -7.23 5.63
CA GLY A 89 0.85 -6.85 7.04
C GLY A 89 -0.50 -6.98 7.74
N GLU A 90 -1.55 -6.46 7.13
CA GLU A 90 -2.93 -6.56 7.63
C GLU A 90 -3.41 -8.01 7.70
N GLN A 91 -3.08 -8.82 6.68
CA GLN A 91 -3.41 -10.25 6.64
C GLN A 91 -2.69 -11.01 7.76
N ALA A 92 -1.42 -10.72 8.00
CA ALA A 92 -0.65 -11.36 9.06
C ALA A 92 -1.24 -11.02 10.44
N LEU A 93 -1.54 -9.75 10.70
CA LEU A 93 -2.22 -9.31 11.93
C LEU A 93 -3.56 -10.02 12.10
N ALA A 94 -4.40 -10.02 11.07
CA ALA A 94 -5.71 -10.68 11.09
C ALA A 94 -5.57 -12.18 11.42
N SER A 95 -4.59 -12.87 10.86
CA SER A 95 -4.35 -14.29 11.12
C SER A 95 -3.98 -14.57 12.57
N VAL A 96 -3.14 -13.73 13.18
CA VAL A 96 -2.78 -13.82 14.60
C VAL A 96 -4.01 -13.58 15.47
N LEU A 97 -4.78 -12.54 15.18
CA LEU A 97 -5.98 -12.20 15.95
C LEU A 97 -7.04 -13.30 15.86
N ILE A 98 -7.28 -13.88 14.67
CA ILE A 98 -8.18 -15.03 14.52
C ILE A 98 -7.75 -16.20 15.41
N GLY A 99 -6.44 -16.47 15.51
CA GLY A 99 -5.88 -17.52 16.37
C GLY A 99 -6.10 -17.25 17.87
N LEU A 100 -6.31 -15.99 18.27
CA LEU A 100 -6.58 -15.60 19.66
C LEU A 100 -8.06 -15.54 20.03
N LEU A 101 -8.98 -15.54 19.04
CA LEU A 101 -10.42 -15.48 19.30
C LEU A 101 -10.93 -16.60 20.24
N PRO A 102 -10.48 -17.87 20.13
CA PRO A 102 -10.91 -18.91 21.06
C PRO A 102 -10.56 -18.57 22.52
N VAL A 103 -9.40 -17.92 22.76
CA VAL A 103 -8.99 -17.52 24.12
C VAL A 103 -9.94 -16.45 24.67
N LEU A 104 -10.37 -15.50 23.82
CA LEU A 104 -11.36 -14.48 24.21
C LEU A 104 -12.73 -15.12 24.50
N ASP A 105 -13.14 -16.13 23.71
CA ASP A 105 -14.39 -16.86 23.95
C ASP A 105 -14.32 -17.62 25.28
N ASP A 106 -13.19 -18.22 25.63
CA ASP A 106 -12.99 -18.92 26.92
C ASP A 106 -13.00 -17.93 28.11
N ILE A 107 -12.41 -16.74 27.94
CA ILE A 107 -12.45 -15.67 28.95
C ILE A 107 -13.90 -15.20 29.15
N GLU A 108 -14.67 -15.00 28.07
CA GLU A 108 -16.07 -14.60 28.17
C GLU A 108 -16.90 -15.65 28.89
N ARG A 109 -16.73 -16.94 28.53
CA ARG A 109 -17.40 -18.06 29.20
C ARG A 109 -17.05 -18.13 30.68
N ALA A 110 -15.77 -17.95 31.04
CA ALA A 110 -15.37 -17.90 32.44
C ALA A 110 -15.99 -16.67 33.18
N ARG A 111 -16.17 -15.55 32.47
CA ARG A 111 -16.83 -14.35 33.03
C ARG A 111 -18.30 -14.61 33.31
N GLU A 112 -19.02 -15.29 32.39
CA GLU A 112 -20.42 -15.69 32.59
C GLU A 112 -20.61 -16.63 33.81
N HIS A 113 -19.61 -17.48 34.08
CA HIS A 113 -19.61 -18.36 35.25
C HIS A 113 -19.09 -17.70 36.53
N GLY A 114 -18.69 -16.42 36.48
CA GLY A 114 -18.15 -15.70 37.64
C GLY A 114 -16.73 -16.13 38.05
N GLU A 115 -15.98 -16.81 37.14
CA GLU A 115 -14.64 -17.35 37.44
C GLU A 115 -13.52 -16.33 37.14
N VAL A 116 -13.84 -15.18 36.51
CA VAL A 116 -12.87 -14.15 36.17
C VAL A 116 -12.70 -13.20 37.36
N GLU A 117 -11.88 -13.62 38.35
CA GLU A 117 -11.60 -12.86 39.58
C GLU A 117 -10.10 -12.70 39.83
N GLY A 118 -9.74 -11.79 40.72
CA GLY A 118 -8.37 -11.61 41.24
C GLY A 118 -7.33 -11.35 40.15
N GLY A 119 -6.28 -12.16 40.15
CA GLY A 119 -5.17 -12.04 39.20
C GLY A 119 -5.57 -12.40 37.76
N PHE A 120 -6.52 -13.35 37.57
CA PHE A 120 -6.97 -13.74 36.24
C PHE A 120 -7.73 -12.60 35.55
N LYS A 121 -8.53 -11.83 36.32
CA LYS A 121 -9.20 -10.62 35.79
C LYS A 121 -8.20 -9.59 35.25
N LEU A 122 -7.12 -9.35 35.97
CA LEU A 122 -6.08 -8.40 35.51
C LEU A 122 -5.45 -8.84 34.18
N VAL A 123 -5.21 -10.14 34.03
CA VAL A 123 -4.63 -10.71 32.79
C VAL A 123 -5.64 -10.62 31.64
N ALA A 124 -6.91 -10.95 31.86
CA ALA A 124 -7.97 -10.87 30.88
C ALA A 124 -8.19 -9.44 30.38
N ASP A 125 -8.34 -8.48 31.31
CA ASP A 125 -8.51 -7.05 31.00
C ASP A 125 -7.28 -6.47 30.27
N GLY A 126 -6.07 -6.92 30.65
CA GLY A 126 -4.81 -6.55 29.98
C GLY A 126 -4.73 -7.06 28.55
N LEU A 127 -5.16 -8.30 28.32
CA LEU A 127 -5.23 -8.90 26.97
C LEU A 127 -6.23 -8.15 26.10
N GLU A 128 -7.47 -7.97 26.55
CA GLU A 128 -8.52 -7.24 25.83
C GLU A 128 -8.07 -5.82 25.47
N THR A 129 -7.45 -5.11 26.43
CA THR A 129 -6.89 -3.77 26.19
C THR A 129 -5.81 -3.78 25.11
N THR A 130 -4.95 -4.78 25.12
CA THR A 130 -3.86 -4.90 24.13
C THR A 130 -4.42 -5.18 22.75
N LEU A 131 -5.39 -6.08 22.64
CA LEU A 131 -6.04 -6.41 21.35
C LEU A 131 -6.84 -5.22 20.80
N THR A 132 -7.51 -4.47 21.66
CA THR A 132 -8.19 -3.22 21.27
C THR A 132 -7.20 -2.18 20.72
N LYS A 133 -6.01 -2.04 21.32
CA LYS A 133 -4.94 -1.17 20.78
C LYS A 133 -4.42 -1.61 19.43
N LEU A 134 -4.49 -2.90 19.11
CA LEU A 134 -4.18 -3.47 17.79
C LEU A 134 -5.33 -3.28 16.78
N GLY A 135 -6.43 -2.66 17.20
CA GLY A 135 -7.58 -2.36 16.36
C GLY A 135 -8.64 -3.46 16.35
N LEU A 136 -8.59 -4.44 17.28
CA LEU A 136 -9.64 -5.43 17.41
C LEU A 136 -10.89 -4.79 18.03
N GLU A 137 -12.01 -4.87 17.32
CA GLU A 137 -13.33 -4.40 17.77
C GLU A 137 -14.30 -5.57 17.90
N ARG A 138 -15.01 -5.61 19.02
CA ARG A 138 -16.11 -6.55 19.27
C ARG A 138 -17.41 -5.93 18.79
N PHE A 139 -18.29 -6.73 18.20
CA PHE A 139 -19.64 -6.34 17.78
C PHE A 139 -20.63 -7.49 17.97
N GLY A 140 -21.91 -7.24 17.69
CA GLY A 140 -22.98 -8.21 17.90
C GLY A 140 -23.40 -8.21 19.36
N THR A 141 -23.98 -7.10 19.83
CA THR A 141 -24.61 -6.99 21.15
C THR A 141 -26.12 -7.17 21.05
N ALA A 142 -26.74 -7.64 22.12
CA ALA A 142 -28.21 -7.78 22.15
C ALA A 142 -28.87 -6.39 21.98
N GLY A 143 -29.89 -6.34 21.10
CA GLY A 143 -30.59 -5.10 20.73
C GLY A 143 -29.94 -4.32 19.56
N GLU A 144 -28.78 -4.76 19.05
CA GLU A 144 -28.16 -4.16 17.86
C GLU A 144 -28.98 -4.52 16.60
N PRO A 145 -29.14 -3.60 15.62
CA PRO A 145 -29.78 -3.92 14.35
C PRO A 145 -29.10 -5.10 13.64
N PHE A 146 -29.87 -6.03 13.11
CA PHE A 146 -29.30 -7.17 12.39
C PHE A 146 -28.79 -6.75 11.02
N ASP A 147 -27.52 -7.03 10.75
CA ASP A 147 -26.88 -6.82 9.44
C ASP A 147 -26.37 -8.18 8.92
N PRO A 148 -26.92 -8.70 7.80
CA PRO A 148 -26.49 -9.97 7.22
C PRO A 148 -25.00 -10.01 6.78
N ASN A 149 -24.34 -8.86 6.61
CA ASN A 149 -22.94 -8.81 6.20
C ASN A 149 -21.97 -9.14 7.34
N VAL A 150 -22.40 -8.91 8.59
CA VAL A 150 -21.54 -9.05 9.78
C VAL A 150 -22.12 -9.99 10.83
N HIS A 151 -23.41 -10.33 10.74
CA HIS A 151 -24.10 -11.23 11.66
C HIS A 151 -24.52 -12.54 10.98
N GLU A 152 -24.33 -13.66 11.67
CA GLU A 152 -24.78 -14.98 11.27
C GLU A 152 -26.01 -15.35 12.16
N ALA A 153 -27.20 -15.39 11.55
CA ALA A 153 -28.44 -15.78 12.26
C ALA A 153 -28.46 -17.30 12.48
N LEU A 154 -28.49 -17.73 13.74
CA LEU A 154 -28.63 -19.15 14.11
C LEU A 154 -30.08 -19.52 14.42
N THR A 155 -30.82 -18.60 15.00
CA THR A 155 -32.21 -18.77 15.35
C THR A 155 -33.02 -17.54 14.96
N HIS A 156 -34.32 -17.74 14.73
CA HIS A 156 -35.26 -16.69 14.38
C HIS A 156 -36.43 -16.73 15.30
N ALA A 157 -36.84 -15.59 15.81
CA ALA A 157 -38.02 -15.44 16.67
C ALA A 157 -38.82 -14.20 16.27
N LEU A 158 -40.12 -14.22 16.51
CA LEU A 158 -41.01 -13.08 16.34
C LEU A 158 -41.29 -12.45 17.71
N SER A 159 -41.27 -11.13 17.79
CA SER A 159 -41.65 -10.39 18.99
C SER A 159 -42.36 -9.09 18.63
N PRO A 160 -43.42 -8.73 19.37
CA PRO A 160 -44.06 -7.44 19.18
C PRO A 160 -43.27 -6.27 19.76
N ASP A 161 -42.18 -6.55 20.53
CA ASP A 161 -41.42 -5.53 21.24
C ASP A 161 -40.34 -4.86 20.36
N VAL A 162 -40.10 -5.38 19.15
CA VAL A 162 -39.10 -4.84 18.23
C VAL A 162 -39.76 -4.23 16.99
N ASN A 163 -39.24 -3.13 16.50
CA ASN A 163 -39.74 -2.44 15.31
C ASN A 163 -39.00 -2.80 14.03
N GLU A 164 -37.81 -3.36 14.18
CA GLU A 164 -36.91 -3.76 13.08
C GLU A 164 -36.16 -5.04 13.46
N PRO A 165 -35.67 -5.82 12.47
CA PRO A 165 -34.88 -7.00 12.73
C PRO A 165 -33.65 -6.64 13.58
N SER A 166 -33.52 -7.30 14.73
CA SER A 166 -32.47 -7.01 15.71
C SER A 166 -31.86 -8.28 16.27
N CYS A 167 -30.61 -8.14 16.78
CA CYS A 167 -29.92 -9.21 17.48
C CYS A 167 -30.58 -9.41 18.86
N GLY A 168 -31.29 -10.53 19.06
CA GLY A 168 -31.83 -10.90 20.35
C GLY A 168 -30.75 -11.51 21.23
N GLN A 169 -30.61 -12.84 21.21
CA GLN A 169 -29.58 -13.56 21.95
C GLN A 169 -28.28 -13.61 21.15
N VAL A 170 -27.16 -13.31 21.81
CA VAL A 170 -25.83 -13.46 21.21
C VAL A 170 -25.20 -14.75 21.71
N TYR A 171 -25.00 -15.70 20.80
CA TYR A 171 -24.38 -16.99 21.11
C TYR A 171 -22.85 -16.90 21.07
N GLN A 172 -22.33 -16.06 20.16
CA GLN A 172 -20.90 -15.84 20.02
C GLN A 172 -20.66 -14.44 19.45
N PRO A 173 -19.83 -13.60 20.10
CA PRO A 173 -19.55 -12.26 19.64
C PRO A 173 -18.76 -12.27 18.33
N GLY A 174 -19.04 -11.27 17.49
CA GLY A 174 -18.27 -10.99 16.31
C GLY A 174 -17.05 -10.14 16.62
N TYR A 175 -16.04 -10.26 15.75
CA TYR A 175 -14.82 -9.45 15.83
C TYR A 175 -14.40 -8.93 14.46
N ARG A 176 -13.93 -7.68 14.43
CA ARG A 176 -13.39 -7.03 13.21
C ARG A 176 -12.12 -6.25 13.53
N VAL A 177 -11.35 -5.94 12.48
CA VAL A 177 -10.22 -5.01 12.52
C VAL A 177 -10.39 -4.01 11.38
N GLY A 178 -10.64 -2.75 11.71
CA GLY A 178 -11.07 -1.77 10.72
C GLY A 178 -12.32 -2.24 9.97
N ASP A 179 -12.27 -2.27 8.64
CA ASP A 179 -13.39 -2.72 7.79
C ASP A 179 -13.44 -4.24 7.60
N ARG A 180 -12.43 -4.96 8.10
CA ARG A 180 -12.32 -6.40 7.88
C ARG A 180 -12.96 -7.19 9.01
N VAL A 181 -14.03 -7.94 8.70
CA VAL A 181 -14.64 -8.90 9.62
C VAL A 181 -13.73 -10.13 9.73
N LEU A 182 -13.28 -10.44 10.96
CA LEU A 182 -12.48 -11.63 11.28
C LEU A 182 -13.36 -12.83 11.55
N ARG A 183 -14.50 -12.60 12.23
CA ARG A 183 -15.53 -13.59 12.53
C ARG A 183 -16.88 -12.89 12.65
N PRO A 184 -17.95 -13.37 11.97
CA PRO A 184 -19.29 -12.85 12.17
C PRO A 184 -19.78 -13.12 13.60
N ALA A 185 -20.65 -12.25 14.10
CA ALA A 185 -21.35 -12.54 15.35
C ALA A 185 -22.45 -13.56 15.09
N ARG A 186 -22.54 -14.60 15.92
CA ARG A 186 -23.61 -15.60 15.87
C ARG A 186 -24.73 -15.20 16.81
N VAL A 187 -25.89 -14.90 16.25
CA VAL A 187 -26.99 -14.29 16.96
C VAL A 187 -28.30 -15.01 16.69
N GLY A 188 -29.24 -14.92 17.64
CA GLY A 188 -30.65 -15.16 17.39
C GLY A 188 -31.27 -13.85 16.91
N VAL A 189 -31.92 -13.85 15.76
CA VAL A 189 -32.61 -12.68 15.22
C VAL A 189 -34.01 -12.61 15.73
N VAL A 190 -34.41 -11.42 16.16
CA VAL A 190 -35.81 -11.12 16.55
C VAL A 190 -36.38 -10.15 15.53
N GLU A 191 -37.47 -10.55 14.89
CA GLU A 191 -38.22 -9.73 13.92
C GLU A 191 -39.56 -9.25 14.49
N PRO A 192 -40.06 -8.12 13.98
CA PRO A 192 -41.40 -7.65 14.38
C PRO A 192 -42.47 -8.65 13.98
N GLY A 193 -43.30 -9.06 14.92
CA GLY A 193 -44.40 -9.97 14.64
C GLY A 193 -45.02 -10.53 15.91
N GLU A 194 -46.21 -11.12 15.79
CA GLU A 194 -46.78 -11.89 16.88
C GLU A 194 -46.07 -13.25 16.98
N PRO A 195 -45.68 -13.68 18.20
CA PRO A 195 -45.09 -15.00 18.38
C PRO A 195 -46.06 -16.08 17.91
N ASP A 196 -45.57 -17.04 17.11
CA ASP A 196 -46.34 -18.19 16.68
C ASP A 196 -46.96 -18.87 17.92
N ALA A 197 -48.29 -18.93 17.97
CA ALA A 197 -48.97 -19.69 19.01
C ALA A 197 -48.51 -21.16 18.94
N PRO A 198 -48.21 -21.82 20.08
CA PRO A 198 -47.78 -23.21 20.07
C PRO A 198 -48.84 -24.03 19.36
N SER A 199 -48.43 -24.76 18.31
CA SER A 199 -49.33 -25.68 17.60
C SER A 199 -49.92 -26.67 18.60
N PRO A 200 -51.25 -26.85 18.65
CA PRO A 200 -51.87 -27.84 19.53
C PRO A 200 -51.41 -29.25 19.08
N GLU A 201 -50.88 -30.04 20.03
CA GLU A 201 -50.61 -31.48 19.85
C GLU A 201 -51.87 -32.25 19.47
#